data_a03e95a1db7a5ce92fdb664d6223c280
#
_entry.id   a03e95a1db7a5ce92fdb664d6223c280
#
_cell.length_a   1.000
_cell.length_b   1.000
_cell.length_c   1.000
_cell.angle_alpha   90.00
_cell.angle_beta   90.00
_cell.angle_gamma   90.00
#
_symmetry.space_group_name_H-M   'P 1'
#
loop_
_entity.id
_entity.type
_entity.pdbx_description
1 polymer ?
#
loop_
_entity_poly.entity_id
_entity_poly.type
_entity_poly.pdbx_seq_one_letter_code
_entity_poly.pdbx_strand_id
1 'polypeptide(L)'
;MESNKKQTLSIKVDPFNTDFAKRWSWMSLGKTLLNAAELHAKNRGFGMYNVNSENCTWVLSRLCVEIFEMPVVWDTVNVCTWIENIYRLFTDRNFSIKGTDGKVYGYARSIWALIDYTTREPQNLEQMYGDDFGGFLAPEEECPIRKQGRVKPLDNDCWVKDIKSEYSDIDLNGHVNSIKYIEHIMDLFPMSDYENGRNMSRIEIAYMSESYYSDILSLYKKKIDDDVYEVEVRGRKDDSDSTLSQMNTLVRCKLFFK
;
A
#
# COMPACT_ATOMS: atom_id res chain seq x y z
N MET A 1 8.14 8.10 -28.55
CA MET A 1 7.30 7.01 -28.01
C MET A 1 7.77 6.79 -26.58
N GLU A 2 6.92 7.08 -25.58
CA GLU A 2 7.21 6.67 -24.21
C GLU A 2 7.45 5.15 -24.20
N SER A 3 8.51 4.73 -23.55
CA SER A 3 8.84 3.31 -23.43
C SER A 3 7.61 2.57 -22.87
N ASN A 4 7.19 1.49 -23.53
CA ASN A 4 6.08 0.65 -23.07
C ASN A 4 6.30 0.03 -21.66
N LYS A 5 7.40 0.38 -21.00
CA LYS A 5 7.86 -0.12 -19.72
C LYS A 5 7.42 0.72 -18.52
N LYS A 6 7.00 1.97 -18.74
CA LYS A 6 6.62 2.91 -17.68
C LYS A 6 5.23 3.51 -17.90
N GLN A 7 4.60 3.93 -16.83
CA GLN A 7 3.34 4.66 -16.86
C GLN A 7 3.46 5.87 -15.94
N THR A 8 3.15 7.04 -16.46
CA THR A 8 3.09 8.27 -15.66
C THR A 8 1.63 8.72 -15.52
N LEU A 9 1.24 9.04 -14.31
CA LEU A 9 -0.02 9.67 -13.95
C LEU A 9 0.29 11.06 -13.40
N SER A 10 -0.18 12.10 -14.08
CA SER A 10 -0.07 13.48 -13.62
C SER A 10 -1.34 13.88 -12.87
N ILE A 11 -1.20 14.38 -11.66
CA ILE A 11 -2.31 14.84 -10.83
C ILE A 11 -2.02 16.21 -10.26
N LYS A 12 -3.07 16.97 -10.00
CA LYS A 12 -3.01 18.19 -9.22
C LYS A 12 -3.48 17.89 -7.79
N VAL A 13 -2.69 18.30 -6.80
CA VAL A 13 -3.07 18.16 -5.39
C VAL A 13 -4.15 19.18 -5.09
N ASP A 14 -5.42 18.77 -5.09
CA ASP A 14 -6.54 19.62 -4.76
C ASP A 14 -6.82 19.65 -3.24
N PRO A 15 -7.59 20.63 -2.74
CA PRO A 15 -7.85 20.77 -1.30
C PRO A 15 -8.49 19.54 -0.64
N PHE A 16 -9.27 18.74 -1.40
CA PHE A 16 -9.96 17.56 -0.87
C PHE A 16 -9.04 16.34 -0.75
N ASN A 17 -7.84 16.41 -1.34
CA ASN A 17 -6.79 15.39 -1.28
C ASN A 17 -5.68 15.73 -0.28
N THR A 18 -5.88 16.78 0.55
CA THR A 18 -4.88 17.25 1.51
C THR A 18 -5.24 16.91 2.95
N ASP A 19 -4.23 16.95 3.82
CA ASP A 19 -4.39 16.93 5.27
C ASP A 19 -4.68 18.35 5.81
N PHE A 20 -4.86 18.49 7.11
CA PHE A 20 -5.11 19.76 7.79
C PHE A 20 -3.95 20.79 7.63
N ALA A 21 -2.74 20.32 7.35
CA ALA A 21 -1.57 21.16 7.07
C ALA A 21 -1.43 21.52 5.59
N LYS A 22 -2.49 21.28 4.77
CA LYS A 22 -2.53 21.53 3.32
C LYS A 22 -1.51 20.72 2.50
N ARG A 23 -1.01 19.62 3.05
CA ARG A 23 -0.10 18.70 2.37
C ARG A 23 -0.91 17.57 1.75
N TRP A 24 -0.40 17.00 0.68
CA TRP A 24 -1.01 15.81 0.07
C TRP A 24 -1.16 14.70 1.12
N SER A 25 -2.37 14.20 1.34
CA SER A 25 -2.61 13.21 2.38
C SER A 25 -2.01 11.84 2.02
N TRP A 26 -1.55 11.10 3.01
CA TRP A 26 -1.02 9.74 2.84
C TRP A 26 -2.04 8.80 2.17
N MET A 27 -3.32 8.97 2.47
CA MET A 27 -4.39 8.23 1.82
C MET A 27 -4.48 8.53 0.32
N SER A 28 -4.50 9.81 -0.05
CA SER A 28 -4.59 10.22 -1.46
C SER A 28 -3.34 9.80 -2.23
N LEU A 29 -2.16 9.90 -1.62
CA LEU A 29 -0.91 9.38 -2.16
C LEU A 29 -1.01 7.88 -2.42
N GLY A 30 -1.40 7.10 -1.40
CA GLY A 30 -1.54 5.65 -1.53
C GLY A 30 -2.52 5.24 -2.63
N LYS A 31 -3.70 5.86 -2.68
CA LYS A 31 -4.69 5.63 -3.76
C LYS A 31 -4.10 5.95 -5.14
N THR A 32 -3.32 7.01 -5.25
CA THR A 32 -2.69 7.39 -6.52
C THR A 32 -1.63 6.40 -6.97
N LEU A 33 -0.82 5.87 -6.04
CA LEU A 33 0.16 4.82 -6.34
C LEU A 33 -0.54 3.57 -6.88
N LEU A 34 -1.61 3.09 -6.20
CA LEU A 34 -2.35 1.91 -6.63
C LEU A 34 -3.04 2.14 -7.99
N ASN A 35 -3.61 3.33 -8.22
CA ASN A 35 -4.22 3.67 -9.50
C ASN A 35 -3.19 3.74 -10.64
N ALA A 36 -2.00 4.29 -10.40
CA ALA A 36 -0.92 4.29 -11.38
C ALA A 36 -0.46 2.86 -11.73
N ALA A 37 -0.40 1.96 -10.73
CA ALA A 37 -0.10 0.55 -10.95
C ALA A 37 -1.15 -0.14 -11.83
N GLU A 38 -2.45 0.07 -11.53
CA GLU A 38 -3.55 -0.50 -12.31
C GLU A 38 -3.59 0.05 -13.74
N LEU A 39 -3.40 1.35 -13.95
CA LEU A 39 -3.33 1.94 -15.28
C LEU A 39 -2.16 1.36 -16.10
N HIS A 40 -1.01 1.15 -15.46
CA HIS A 40 0.13 0.50 -16.10
C HIS A 40 -0.24 -0.92 -16.54
N ALA A 41 -0.84 -1.70 -15.67
CA ALA A 41 -1.25 -3.08 -15.93
C ALA A 41 -2.37 -3.14 -17.00
N LYS A 42 -3.41 -2.31 -16.87
CA LYS A 42 -4.53 -2.23 -17.81
C LYS A 42 -4.08 -1.93 -19.23
N ASN A 43 -3.19 -0.95 -19.40
CA ASN A 43 -2.71 -0.52 -20.72
C ASN A 43 -1.82 -1.58 -21.40
N ARG A 44 -1.45 -2.65 -20.68
CA ARG A 44 -0.58 -3.74 -21.16
C ARG A 44 -1.23 -5.12 -21.10
N GLY A 45 -2.54 -5.17 -20.85
CA GLY A 45 -3.33 -6.40 -20.94
C GLY A 45 -3.27 -7.32 -19.72
N PHE A 46 -2.72 -6.86 -18.59
CA PHE A 46 -2.69 -7.63 -17.33
C PHE A 46 -3.31 -6.88 -16.14
N GLY A 47 -4.12 -5.86 -16.40
CA GLY A 47 -4.90 -5.16 -15.38
C GLY A 47 -6.04 -6.02 -14.81
N MET A 48 -6.70 -5.50 -13.79
CA MET A 48 -7.74 -6.20 -13.03
C MET A 48 -8.78 -6.90 -13.91
N TYR A 49 -9.34 -6.23 -14.93
CA TYR A 49 -10.36 -6.83 -15.78
C TYR A 49 -9.84 -8.00 -16.62
N ASN A 50 -8.58 -7.93 -17.05
CA ASN A 50 -7.97 -9.00 -17.84
C ASN A 50 -7.77 -10.25 -16.98
N VAL A 51 -7.16 -10.10 -15.80
CA VAL A 51 -6.87 -11.24 -14.92
C VAL A 51 -8.14 -11.83 -14.29
N ASN A 52 -9.16 -11.00 -14.01
CA ASN A 52 -10.44 -11.49 -13.48
C ASN A 52 -11.20 -12.39 -14.49
N SER A 53 -11.05 -12.15 -15.79
CA SER A 53 -11.61 -13.05 -16.82
C SER A 53 -10.98 -14.44 -16.82
N GLU A 54 -9.79 -14.57 -16.22
CA GLU A 54 -9.04 -15.82 -16.05
C GLU A 54 -9.17 -16.38 -14.61
N ASN A 55 -10.18 -15.97 -13.86
CA ASN A 55 -10.40 -16.30 -12.44
C ASN A 55 -9.20 -15.97 -11.55
N CYS A 56 -8.46 -14.92 -11.87
CA CYS A 56 -7.29 -14.46 -11.10
C CYS A 56 -7.49 -13.04 -10.58
N THR A 57 -6.73 -12.67 -9.56
CA THR A 57 -6.70 -11.30 -9.05
C THR A 57 -5.31 -10.93 -8.54
N TRP A 58 -4.94 -9.65 -8.71
CA TRP A 58 -3.72 -9.10 -8.13
C TRP A 58 -3.91 -8.76 -6.66
N VAL A 59 -3.01 -9.23 -5.83
CA VAL A 59 -2.97 -8.92 -4.40
C VAL A 59 -1.71 -8.14 -4.07
N LEU A 60 -1.89 -6.99 -3.43
CA LEU A 60 -0.80 -6.21 -2.86
C LEU A 60 -0.28 -6.91 -1.59
N SER A 61 0.91 -7.48 -1.66
CA SER A 61 1.55 -8.15 -0.53
C SER A 61 2.36 -7.18 0.34
N ARG A 62 3.03 -6.21 -0.29
CA ARG A 62 3.88 -5.24 0.41
C ARG A 62 3.84 -3.88 -0.25
N LEU A 63 3.92 -2.84 0.58
CA LEU A 63 4.08 -1.46 0.13
C LEU A 63 5.08 -0.75 1.05
N CYS A 64 6.07 -0.12 0.45
CA CYS A 64 7.02 0.76 1.11
C CYS A 64 6.96 2.12 0.42
N VAL A 65 6.73 3.18 1.17
CA VAL A 65 6.71 4.55 0.66
C VAL A 65 7.65 5.40 1.50
N GLU A 66 8.53 6.15 0.85
CA GLU A 66 9.42 7.10 1.51
C GLU A 66 9.27 8.46 0.87
N ILE A 67 8.92 9.45 1.69
CA ILE A 67 8.66 10.83 1.29
C ILE A 67 9.70 11.75 1.91
N PHE A 68 10.45 12.42 1.05
CA PHE A 68 11.47 13.41 1.44
C PHE A 68 10.81 14.74 1.81
N GLU A 69 9.81 15.13 1.02
CA GLU A 69 8.98 16.31 1.25
C GLU A 69 7.58 16.03 0.70
N MET A 70 6.54 16.31 1.47
CA MET A 70 5.17 16.07 1.01
C MET A 70 4.73 17.22 0.10
N PRO A 71 4.22 16.94 -1.12
CA PRO A 71 3.61 17.96 -1.98
C PRO A 71 2.51 18.71 -1.25
N VAL A 72 2.33 19.99 -1.58
CA VAL A 72 1.30 20.84 -0.97
C VAL A 72 0.15 21.10 -1.94
N VAL A 73 -0.92 21.66 -1.41
CA VAL A 73 -2.11 22.04 -2.19
C VAL A 73 -1.71 22.88 -3.40
N TRP A 74 -2.29 22.55 -4.57
CA TRP A 74 -2.06 23.12 -5.90
C TRP A 74 -0.77 22.67 -6.60
N ASP A 75 0.12 21.93 -5.96
CA ASP A 75 1.23 21.31 -6.69
C ASP A 75 0.71 20.36 -7.77
N THR A 76 1.42 20.29 -8.89
CA THR A 76 1.22 19.26 -9.89
C THR A 76 2.31 18.20 -9.75
N VAL A 77 1.88 16.96 -9.55
CA VAL A 77 2.77 15.83 -9.24
C VAL A 77 2.63 14.77 -10.31
N ASN A 78 3.76 14.28 -10.77
CA ASN A 78 3.89 13.15 -11.68
C ASN A 78 4.27 11.89 -10.87
N VAL A 79 3.37 10.92 -10.85
CA VAL A 79 3.62 9.59 -10.30
C VAL A 79 3.94 8.66 -11.46
N CYS A 80 5.20 8.24 -11.56
CA CYS A 80 5.66 7.29 -12.57
C CYS A 80 5.86 5.93 -11.93
N THR A 81 5.39 4.85 -12.58
CA THR A 81 5.54 3.47 -12.10
C THR A 81 6.15 2.57 -13.17
N TRP A 82 6.91 1.58 -12.73
CA TRP A 82 7.52 0.54 -13.56
C TRP A 82 7.68 -0.77 -12.80
N ILE A 83 7.85 -1.87 -13.52
CA ILE A 83 8.17 -3.19 -12.96
C ILE A 83 9.69 -3.35 -12.99
N GLU A 84 10.30 -3.56 -11.82
CA GLU A 84 11.75 -3.80 -11.68
C GLU A 84 12.08 -5.26 -11.98
N ASN A 85 11.34 -6.20 -11.36
CA ASN A 85 11.55 -7.63 -11.50
C ASN A 85 10.23 -8.40 -11.53
N ILE A 86 10.29 -9.54 -12.23
CA ILE A 86 9.24 -10.56 -12.22
C ILE A 86 9.86 -11.84 -11.70
N TYR A 87 9.23 -12.41 -10.70
CA TYR A 87 9.56 -13.70 -10.14
C TYR A 87 8.43 -14.69 -10.44
N ARG A 88 8.66 -15.96 -10.17
CA ARG A 88 7.67 -16.99 -10.44
C ARG A 88 6.27 -16.69 -9.86
N LEU A 89 6.18 -16.14 -8.64
CA LEU A 89 4.91 -15.95 -7.91
C LEU A 89 4.60 -14.48 -7.60
N PHE A 90 5.50 -13.54 -7.89
CA PHE A 90 5.29 -12.13 -7.56
C PHE A 90 6.12 -11.20 -8.45
N THR A 91 5.76 -9.93 -8.43
CA THR A 91 6.49 -8.85 -9.13
C THR A 91 6.95 -7.79 -8.13
N ASP A 92 8.14 -7.22 -8.38
CA ASP A 92 8.61 -5.98 -7.74
C ASP A 92 8.24 -4.80 -8.64
N ARG A 93 7.47 -3.87 -8.09
CA ARG A 93 7.05 -2.64 -8.77
C ARG A 93 7.52 -1.43 -8.00
N ASN A 94 8.04 -0.45 -8.71
CA ASN A 94 8.53 0.80 -8.14
C ASN A 94 7.71 2.00 -8.61
N PHE A 95 7.88 3.11 -7.87
CA PHE A 95 7.28 4.39 -8.19
C PHE A 95 8.25 5.52 -7.88
N SER A 96 8.21 6.57 -8.70
CA SER A 96 8.79 7.86 -8.38
C SER A 96 7.69 8.93 -8.31
N ILE A 97 7.83 9.86 -7.39
CA ILE A 97 6.89 10.95 -7.13
C ILE A 97 7.68 12.25 -7.35
N LYS A 98 7.37 12.96 -8.43
CA LYS A 98 8.15 14.13 -8.86
C LYS A 98 7.23 15.30 -9.22
N GLY A 99 7.68 16.51 -8.96
CA GLY A 99 7.06 17.72 -9.48
C GLY A 99 7.27 17.86 -10.99
N THR A 100 6.53 18.77 -11.62
CA THR A 100 6.69 19.12 -13.04
C THR A 100 8.02 19.81 -13.33
N ASP A 101 8.65 20.38 -12.31
CA ASP A 101 9.99 21.01 -12.34
C ASP A 101 11.12 19.98 -12.15
N GLY A 102 10.79 18.69 -11.97
CA GLY A 102 11.74 17.62 -11.70
C GLY A 102 12.11 17.44 -10.23
N LYS A 103 11.59 18.26 -9.31
CA LYS A 103 11.78 18.07 -7.86
C LYS A 103 11.30 16.68 -7.46
N VAL A 104 12.14 15.95 -6.74
CA VAL A 104 11.80 14.62 -6.23
C VAL A 104 11.16 14.76 -4.86
N TYR A 105 9.89 14.35 -4.75
CA TYR A 105 9.16 14.30 -3.49
C TYR A 105 9.37 12.98 -2.74
N GLY A 106 9.55 11.88 -3.45
CA GLY A 106 9.77 10.57 -2.85
C GLY A 106 9.71 9.42 -3.85
N TYR A 107 9.75 8.22 -3.30
CA TYR A 107 9.67 6.97 -4.03
C TYR A 107 8.80 5.95 -3.28
N ALA A 108 8.33 4.94 -4.02
CA ALA A 108 7.68 3.79 -3.41
C ALA A 108 8.12 2.48 -4.07
N ARG A 109 8.00 1.38 -3.32
CA ARG A 109 8.19 0.00 -3.76
C ARG A 109 6.98 -0.83 -3.36
N SER A 110 6.54 -1.72 -4.21
CA SER A 110 5.46 -2.66 -3.89
C SER A 110 5.76 -4.05 -4.42
N ILE A 111 5.22 -5.06 -3.75
CA ILE A 111 5.26 -6.46 -4.19
C ILE A 111 3.83 -6.92 -4.42
N TRP A 112 3.60 -7.49 -5.60
CA TRP A 112 2.29 -7.99 -6.01
C TRP A 112 2.37 -9.48 -6.34
N ALA A 113 1.38 -10.24 -5.88
CA ALA A 113 1.17 -11.62 -6.26
C ALA A 113 -0.11 -11.73 -7.09
N LEU A 114 -0.09 -12.54 -8.13
CA LEU A 114 -1.30 -12.97 -8.82
C LEU A 114 -1.78 -14.26 -8.16
N ILE A 115 -3.05 -14.30 -7.78
CA ILE A 115 -3.64 -15.48 -7.12
C ILE A 115 -4.90 -15.92 -7.84
N ASP A 116 -5.22 -17.21 -7.80
CA ASP A 116 -6.53 -17.71 -8.18
C ASP A 116 -7.59 -17.13 -7.24
N TYR A 117 -8.67 -16.61 -7.82
CA TYR A 117 -9.72 -15.93 -7.05
C TYR A 117 -10.48 -16.89 -6.13
N THR A 118 -10.62 -18.16 -6.52
CA THR A 118 -11.41 -19.17 -5.78
C THR A 118 -10.56 -19.91 -4.76
N THR A 119 -9.39 -20.41 -5.16
CA THR A 119 -8.52 -21.23 -4.29
C THR A 119 -7.59 -20.40 -3.43
N ARG A 120 -7.37 -19.12 -3.78
CA ARG A 120 -6.43 -18.18 -3.16
C ARG A 120 -4.95 -18.59 -3.32
N GLU A 121 -4.67 -19.57 -4.18
CA GLU A 121 -3.31 -20.04 -4.44
C GLU A 121 -2.56 -19.10 -5.40
N PRO A 122 -1.25 -18.82 -5.14
CA PRO A 122 -0.45 -18.01 -6.04
C PRO A 122 -0.28 -18.67 -7.42
N GLN A 123 -0.43 -17.88 -8.48
CA GLN A 123 -0.26 -18.31 -9.86
C GLN A 123 1.19 -18.15 -10.33
N ASN A 124 1.60 -19.03 -11.22
CA ASN A 124 2.92 -18.95 -11.84
C ASN A 124 2.89 -17.95 -13.00
N LEU A 125 3.50 -16.79 -12.79
CA LEU A 125 3.53 -15.68 -13.76
C LEU A 125 4.25 -16.04 -15.06
N GLU A 126 5.29 -16.88 -15.00
CA GLU A 126 6.03 -17.34 -16.18
C GLU A 126 5.16 -18.25 -17.06
N GLN A 127 4.32 -19.08 -16.45
CA GLN A 127 3.39 -19.95 -17.18
C GLN A 127 2.23 -19.18 -17.80
N MET A 128 1.73 -18.14 -17.12
CA MET A 128 0.58 -17.36 -17.61
C MET A 128 0.94 -16.39 -18.73
N TYR A 129 2.07 -15.73 -18.62
CA TYR A 129 2.43 -14.63 -19.50
C TYR A 129 3.66 -14.89 -20.38
N GLY A 130 4.42 -15.96 -20.10
CA GLY A 130 5.60 -16.33 -20.86
C GLY A 130 6.61 -15.20 -21.00
N ASP A 131 7.29 -15.15 -22.14
CA ASP A 131 8.31 -14.15 -22.45
C ASP A 131 7.74 -12.73 -22.66
N ASP A 132 6.45 -12.61 -22.98
CA ASP A 132 5.80 -11.33 -23.28
C ASP A 132 5.83 -10.38 -22.07
N PHE A 133 5.71 -10.94 -20.85
CA PHE A 133 5.74 -10.14 -19.63
C PHE A 133 7.10 -9.49 -19.38
N GLY A 134 8.19 -10.14 -19.79
CA GLY A 134 9.56 -9.59 -19.76
C GLY A 134 9.74 -8.30 -20.55
N GLY A 135 8.93 -8.09 -21.59
CA GLY A 135 8.92 -6.88 -22.41
C GLY A 135 8.51 -5.61 -21.66
N PHE A 136 7.87 -5.74 -20.50
CA PHE A 136 7.42 -4.62 -19.64
C PHE A 136 8.42 -4.27 -18.53
N LEU A 137 9.51 -5.01 -18.38
CA LEU A 137 10.53 -4.76 -17.37
C LEU A 137 11.34 -3.49 -17.67
N ALA A 138 11.61 -2.73 -16.62
CA ALA A 138 12.54 -1.59 -16.64
C ALA A 138 13.54 -1.70 -15.48
N PRO A 139 14.41 -2.73 -15.47
CA PRO A 139 15.36 -2.96 -14.40
C PRO A 139 16.46 -1.89 -14.33
N GLU A 140 16.65 -1.14 -15.42
CA GLU A 140 17.56 -0.01 -15.53
C GLU A 140 17.09 1.24 -14.77
N GLU A 141 15.81 1.31 -14.41
CA GLU A 141 15.26 2.43 -13.64
C GLU A 141 15.54 2.26 -12.15
N GLU A 142 16.24 3.21 -11.58
CA GLU A 142 16.61 3.15 -10.17
C GLU A 142 15.48 3.61 -9.26
N CYS A 143 15.28 2.83 -8.18
CA CYS A 143 14.50 3.24 -7.02
C CYS A 143 15.44 3.29 -5.80
N PRO A 144 15.87 4.48 -5.36
CA PRO A 144 16.98 4.62 -4.41
C PRO A 144 16.61 4.28 -2.96
N ILE A 145 15.31 4.16 -2.64
CA ILE A 145 14.89 3.83 -1.28
C ILE A 145 15.15 2.36 -0.95
N ARG A 146 15.45 2.09 0.31
CA ARG A 146 15.65 0.72 0.78
C ARG A 146 14.39 -0.13 0.59
N LYS A 147 14.56 -1.41 0.27
CA LYS A 147 13.48 -2.40 0.36
C LYS A 147 13.00 -2.49 1.82
N GLN A 148 11.72 -2.82 2.01
CA GLN A 148 11.17 -2.91 3.36
C GLN A 148 11.79 -4.06 4.15
N GLY A 149 11.92 -3.84 5.46
CA GLY A 149 12.33 -4.84 6.41
C GLY A 149 11.21 -5.80 6.81
N ARG A 150 11.57 -6.81 7.61
CA ARG A 150 10.59 -7.69 8.23
C ARG A 150 10.13 -7.09 9.57
N VAL A 151 8.82 -6.99 9.76
CA VAL A 151 8.22 -6.65 11.05
C VAL A 151 7.84 -7.94 11.78
N LYS A 152 8.29 -8.07 13.03
CA LYS A 152 7.95 -9.22 13.88
C LYS A 152 6.54 -9.09 14.44
N PRO A 153 5.90 -10.21 14.88
CA PRO A 153 4.69 -10.14 15.67
C PRO A 153 4.89 -9.27 16.92
N LEU A 154 3.86 -8.51 17.28
CA LEU A 154 3.87 -7.75 18.52
C LEU A 154 3.23 -8.57 19.65
N ASP A 155 3.66 -8.31 20.88
CA ASP A 155 3.08 -8.91 22.09
C ASP A 155 1.69 -8.32 22.37
N ASN A 156 0.85 -9.04 23.12
CA ASN A 156 -0.52 -8.61 23.39
C ASN A 156 -0.61 -7.36 24.28
N ASP A 157 0.41 -7.06 25.06
CA ASP A 157 0.53 -5.85 25.87
C ASP A 157 0.72 -4.57 25.04
N CYS A 158 1.04 -4.71 23.75
CA CYS A 158 1.10 -3.63 22.79
C CYS A 158 -0.27 -3.19 22.24
N TRP A 159 -1.38 -3.83 22.67
CA TRP A 159 -2.73 -3.47 22.25
C TRP A 159 -3.06 -2.02 22.59
N VAL A 160 -3.72 -1.32 21.67
CA VAL A 160 -4.13 0.08 21.83
C VAL A 160 -5.64 0.22 21.79
N LYS A 161 -6.29 -0.29 20.74
CA LYS A 161 -7.74 -0.18 20.56
C LYS A 161 -8.27 -1.21 19.56
N ASP A 162 -9.56 -1.47 19.68
CA ASP A 162 -10.34 -2.17 18.65
C ASP A 162 -11.15 -1.15 17.85
N ILE A 163 -11.30 -1.41 16.56
CA ILE A 163 -12.23 -0.71 15.68
C ILE A 163 -13.04 -1.73 14.89
N LYS A 164 -14.25 -1.37 14.52
CA LYS A 164 -15.08 -2.18 13.64
C LYS A 164 -14.96 -1.64 12.23
N SER A 165 -14.75 -2.52 11.25
CA SER A 165 -14.72 -2.11 9.84
C SER A 165 -16.13 -1.73 9.38
N GLU A 166 -16.23 -0.58 8.71
CA GLU A 166 -17.47 0.03 8.26
C GLU A 166 -17.56 0.09 6.74
N TYR A 167 -18.72 0.50 6.20
CA TYR A 167 -18.95 0.63 4.74
C TYR A 167 -17.84 1.41 4.02
N SER A 168 -17.35 2.50 4.61
CA SER A 168 -16.32 3.34 4.00
C SER A 168 -14.92 2.71 3.94
N ASP A 169 -14.72 1.60 4.64
CA ASP A 169 -13.47 0.87 4.61
C ASP A 169 -13.39 -0.13 3.46
N ILE A 170 -14.54 -0.52 2.88
CA ILE A 170 -14.66 -1.63 1.94
C ILE A 170 -14.37 -1.19 0.51
N ASP A 171 -13.54 -1.94 -0.18
CA ASP A 171 -13.20 -1.75 -1.59
C ASP A 171 -14.13 -2.51 -2.55
N LEU A 172 -13.83 -2.41 -3.84
CA LEU A 172 -14.61 -3.06 -4.91
C LEU A 172 -14.58 -4.60 -4.87
N ASN A 173 -13.62 -5.20 -4.14
CA ASN A 173 -13.51 -6.65 -3.97
C ASN A 173 -14.27 -7.14 -2.70
N GLY A 174 -14.89 -6.22 -1.95
CA GLY A 174 -15.58 -6.53 -0.71
C GLY A 174 -14.67 -6.69 0.51
N HIS A 175 -13.41 -6.30 0.41
CA HIS A 175 -12.43 -6.36 1.49
C HIS A 175 -12.13 -4.99 2.06
N VAL A 176 -11.60 -4.93 3.28
CA VAL A 176 -11.04 -3.68 3.81
C VAL A 176 -9.90 -3.22 2.91
N ASN A 177 -10.02 -2.01 2.38
CA ASN A 177 -9.09 -1.42 1.43
C ASN A 177 -7.68 -1.29 2.03
N SER A 178 -6.66 -1.66 1.28
CA SER A 178 -5.26 -1.62 1.71
C SER A 178 -4.84 -0.25 2.25
N ILE A 179 -5.37 0.84 1.67
CA ILE A 179 -5.04 2.21 2.09
C ILE A 179 -5.77 2.60 3.38
N LYS A 180 -6.93 1.99 3.67
CA LYS A 180 -7.65 2.22 4.93
C LYS A 180 -6.86 1.77 6.16
N TYR A 181 -6.08 0.71 6.03
CA TYR A 181 -5.16 0.33 7.11
C TYR A 181 -4.16 1.45 7.44
N ILE A 182 -3.69 2.21 6.44
CA ILE A 182 -2.78 3.34 6.68
C ILE A 182 -3.50 4.44 7.48
N GLU A 183 -4.77 4.75 7.17
CA GLU A 183 -5.57 5.71 7.94
C GLU A 183 -5.71 5.25 9.40
N HIS A 184 -6.18 4.03 9.62
CA HIS A 184 -6.37 3.48 10.97
C HIS A 184 -5.06 3.42 11.78
N ILE A 185 -3.92 3.18 11.10
CA ILE A 185 -2.60 3.20 11.72
C ILE A 185 -2.20 4.62 12.10
N MET A 186 -2.45 5.61 11.24
CA MET A 186 -2.17 7.02 11.55
C MET A 186 -3.03 7.53 12.72
N ASP A 187 -4.25 7.05 12.85
CA ASP A 187 -5.16 7.37 13.96
C ASP A 187 -4.73 6.79 15.33
N LEU A 188 -3.62 6.05 15.38
CA LEU A 188 -2.98 5.62 16.63
C LEU A 188 -2.11 6.72 17.27
N PHE A 189 -1.90 7.83 16.58
CA PHE A 189 -1.12 8.95 17.04
C PHE A 189 -2.03 10.15 17.29
N PRO A 190 -1.84 10.89 18.41
CA PRO A 190 -2.69 12.02 18.72
C PRO A 190 -2.48 13.16 17.69
N MET A 191 -3.53 13.91 17.43
CA MET A 191 -3.51 15.04 16.49
C MET A 191 -2.44 16.07 16.87
N SER A 192 -2.20 16.26 18.17
CA SER A 192 -1.17 17.16 18.70
C SER A 192 0.26 16.81 18.23
N ASP A 193 0.55 15.53 17.97
CA ASP A 193 1.87 15.15 17.43
C ASP A 193 2.04 15.74 16.03
N TYR A 194 1.03 15.61 15.18
CA TYR A 194 1.04 16.15 13.83
C TYR A 194 1.05 17.69 13.79
N GLU A 195 0.29 18.34 14.68
CA GLU A 195 0.26 19.80 14.85
C GLU A 195 1.61 20.36 15.31
N ASN A 196 2.34 19.61 16.13
CA ASN A 196 3.70 19.93 16.58
C ASN A 196 4.80 19.63 15.54
N GLY A 197 4.40 19.30 14.31
CA GLY A 197 5.32 19.14 13.19
C GLY A 197 5.84 17.72 12.96
N ARG A 198 5.38 16.73 13.74
CA ARG A 198 5.71 15.33 13.51
C ARG A 198 5.12 14.85 12.19
N ASN A 199 5.97 14.46 11.27
CA ASN A 199 5.56 14.03 9.94
C ASN A 199 6.03 12.60 9.69
N MET A 200 5.14 11.73 9.23
CA MET A 200 5.55 10.43 8.74
C MET A 200 6.38 10.62 7.47
N SER A 201 7.61 10.10 7.48
CA SER A 201 8.54 10.17 6.35
C SER A 201 8.62 8.87 5.58
N ARG A 202 8.39 7.73 6.26
CA ARG A 202 8.42 6.41 5.63
C ARG A 202 7.42 5.46 6.28
N ILE A 203 6.76 4.67 5.46
CA ILE A 203 5.93 3.54 5.88
C ILE A 203 6.38 2.26 5.18
N GLU A 204 6.53 1.18 5.92
CA GLU A 204 6.77 -0.17 5.42
C GLU A 204 5.61 -1.05 5.88
N ILE A 205 4.77 -1.51 4.97
CA ILE A 205 3.56 -2.26 5.30
C ILE A 205 3.52 -3.60 4.56
N ALA A 206 3.25 -4.69 5.29
CA ALA A 206 3.01 -6.03 4.76
C ALA A 206 1.56 -6.42 5.02
N TYR A 207 0.85 -6.76 3.96
CA TYR A 207 -0.51 -7.28 3.98
C TYR A 207 -0.45 -8.80 4.02
N MET A 208 -1.09 -9.43 5.00
CA MET A 208 -0.94 -10.86 5.30
C MET A 208 -2.24 -11.63 5.14
N SER A 209 -3.37 -10.99 5.43
CA SER A 209 -4.70 -11.57 5.31
C SER A 209 -5.73 -10.49 5.00
N GLU A 210 -6.85 -10.89 4.46
CA GLU A 210 -7.98 -10.02 4.15
C GLU A 210 -8.89 -9.88 5.38
N SER A 211 -9.61 -8.77 5.48
CA SER A 211 -10.73 -8.58 6.39
C SER A 211 -11.93 -7.98 5.64
N TYR A 212 -13.10 -8.10 6.24
CA TYR A 212 -14.37 -7.86 5.59
C TYR A 212 -15.19 -6.83 6.38
N TYR A 213 -16.30 -6.41 5.81
CA TYR A 213 -17.26 -5.57 6.51
C TYR A 213 -17.67 -6.19 7.85
N SER A 214 -17.74 -5.35 8.88
CA SER A 214 -18.12 -5.74 10.25
C SER A 214 -17.07 -6.55 11.04
N ASP A 215 -15.91 -6.85 10.47
CA ASP A 215 -14.83 -7.47 11.24
C ASP A 215 -14.29 -6.50 12.31
N ILE A 216 -13.85 -7.03 13.42
CA ILE A 216 -13.16 -6.28 14.47
C ILE A 216 -11.67 -6.27 14.18
N LEU A 217 -11.11 -5.08 14.05
CA LEU A 217 -9.69 -4.84 13.82
C LEU A 217 -9.04 -4.39 15.12
N SER A 218 -8.19 -5.24 15.70
CA SER A 218 -7.42 -4.94 16.91
C SER A 218 -6.06 -4.36 16.52
N LEU A 219 -5.78 -3.15 16.97
CA LEU A 219 -4.56 -2.42 16.62
C LEU A 219 -3.57 -2.45 17.79
N TYR A 220 -2.34 -2.84 17.47
CA TYR A 220 -1.20 -2.94 18.37
C TYR A 220 -0.12 -1.96 17.94
N LYS A 221 0.54 -1.28 18.89
CA LYS A 221 1.59 -0.30 18.61
C LYS A 221 2.74 -0.43 19.61
N LYS A 222 3.97 -0.42 19.11
CA LYS A 222 5.18 -0.45 19.91
C LYS A 222 6.17 0.62 19.41
N LYS A 223 6.62 1.47 20.31
CA LYS A 223 7.75 2.37 20.03
C LYS A 223 9.03 1.55 20.07
N ILE A 224 9.87 1.66 19.01
CA ILE A 224 11.13 0.91 18.92
C ILE A 224 12.32 1.84 19.06
N ASP A 225 12.20 3.07 18.57
CA ASP A 225 13.20 4.11 18.62
C ASP A 225 12.49 5.47 18.67
N ASP A 226 13.21 6.59 18.81
CA ASP A 226 12.60 7.89 19.06
C ASP A 226 11.53 8.28 18.04
N ASP A 227 11.72 8.04 16.77
CA ASP A 227 10.74 8.33 15.74
C ASP A 227 10.38 7.08 14.91
N VAL A 228 10.50 5.89 15.53
CA VAL A 228 10.22 4.62 14.86
C VAL A 228 9.23 3.78 15.64
N TYR A 229 8.16 3.33 14.96
CA TYR A 229 7.10 2.50 15.55
C TYR A 229 6.88 1.25 14.71
N GLU A 230 6.60 0.14 15.39
CA GLU A 230 6.00 -1.04 14.79
C GLU A 230 4.52 -1.09 15.14
N VAL A 231 3.70 -1.47 14.17
CA VAL A 231 2.25 -1.61 14.30
C VAL A 231 1.84 -2.95 13.72
N GLU A 232 0.93 -3.64 14.40
CA GLU A 232 0.27 -4.83 13.89
C GLU A 232 -1.24 -4.63 13.97
N VAL A 233 -1.96 -5.05 12.92
CA VAL A 233 -3.41 -5.10 12.92
C VAL A 233 -3.81 -6.56 12.85
N ARG A 234 -4.63 -7.01 13.80
CA ARG A 234 -5.21 -8.36 13.84
C ARG A 234 -6.71 -8.27 13.67
N GLY A 235 -7.27 -9.20 12.91
CA GLY A 235 -8.70 -9.25 12.63
C GLY A 235 -9.38 -10.47 13.24
N ARG A 236 -10.63 -10.29 13.66
CA ARG A 236 -11.54 -11.35 14.05
C ARG A 236 -12.94 -11.03 13.59
N LYS A 237 -13.78 -12.05 13.43
CA LYS A 237 -15.20 -11.86 13.14
C LYS A 237 -15.90 -11.25 14.37
N ASP A 238 -16.90 -10.41 14.11
CA ASP A 238 -17.79 -9.86 15.15
C ASP A 238 -18.89 -10.88 15.49
N ASP A 239 -18.49 -12.09 15.89
CA ASP A 239 -19.43 -13.13 16.29
C ASP A 239 -19.67 -13.01 17.81
N SER A 240 -20.90 -12.67 18.19
CA SER A 240 -21.33 -12.53 19.59
C SER A 240 -21.20 -13.81 20.44
N ASP A 241 -20.95 -14.95 19.81
CA ASP A 241 -20.97 -16.26 20.45
C ASP A 241 -19.59 -16.91 20.68
N SER A 242 -18.48 -16.29 20.22
CA SER A 242 -17.18 -16.93 20.37
C SER A 242 -16.18 -16.09 21.18
N THR A 243 -16.04 -16.47 22.45
CA THR A 243 -14.89 -16.08 23.31
C THR A 243 -13.54 -16.61 22.79
N LEU A 244 -13.50 -17.30 21.63
CA LEU A 244 -12.35 -17.99 21.04
C LEU A 244 -12.20 -17.76 19.53
N SER A 245 -12.74 -16.69 18.95
CA SER A 245 -12.46 -16.40 17.53
C SER A 245 -10.96 -16.19 17.33
N GLN A 246 -10.36 -17.04 16.51
CA GLN A 246 -8.94 -16.98 16.20
C GLN A 246 -8.63 -15.64 15.53
N MET A 247 -7.76 -14.84 16.15
CA MET A 247 -7.26 -13.60 15.56
C MET A 247 -6.23 -13.90 14.49
N ASN A 248 -6.46 -13.41 13.28
CA ASN A 248 -5.50 -13.49 12.18
C ASN A 248 -4.74 -12.17 12.05
N THR A 249 -3.43 -12.25 11.81
CA THR A 249 -2.68 -11.05 11.45
C THR A 249 -3.10 -10.58 10.06
N LEU A 250 -3.60 -9.35 9.98
CA LEU A 250 -3.99 -8.69 8.73
C LEU A 250 -2.85 -7.89 8.14
N VAL A 251 -2.20 -7.06 8.98
CA VAL A 251 -1.15 -6.14 8.57
C VAL A 251 -0.06 -6.08 9.62
N ARG A 252 1.20 -5.98 9.16
CA ARG A 252 2.35 -5.54 9.94
C ARG A 252 3.00 -4.36 9.28
N CYS A 253 3.34 -3.37 10.08
CA CYS A 253 3.80 -2.09 9.58
C CYS A 253 4.94 -1.54 10.43
N LYS A 254 5.87 -0.84 9.78
CA LYS A 254 6.89 -0.02 10.44
C LYS A 254 6.79 1.41 9.94
N LEU A 255 6.73 2.34 10.87
CA LEU A 255 6.56 3.77 10.62
C LEU A 255 7.81 4.51 11.06
N PHE A 256 8.22 5.48 10.25
CA PHE A 256 9.30 6.40 10.56
C PHE A 256 8.77 7.83 10.47
N PHE A 257 9.00 8.57 11.51
CA PHE A 257 8.66 9.99 11.60
C PHE A 257 9.91 10.87 11.51
N LYS A 258 9.70 12.17 11.29
CA LYS A 258 10.72 13.21 11.33
C LYS A 258 10.08 14.52 11.81
#